data_bac3e1b6bcfc43b757ce5f22f3dc8a79
#
_entry.id   bac3e1b6bcfc43b757ce5f22f3dc8a79
#
_cell.length_a   1.000
_cell.length_b   1.000
_cell.length_c   1.000
_cell.angle_alpha   90.00
_cell.angle_beta   90.00
_cell.angle_gamma   90.00
#
_symmetry.space_group_name_H-M   'P 1'
#
loop_
_entity.id
_entity.type
_entity.pdbx_description
1 polymer ?
#
loop_
_entity_poly.entity_id
_entity_poly.type
_entity_poly.pdbx_seq_one_letter_code
_entity_poly.pdbx_strand_id
1 'polypeptide(L)'
;MKICVLLLAVGFVCTCGVCQSSSDTTGTFRSNAVKIEASSPAPLILRSEAAAQETSADGMRLSLQQVIDMALKRNLDIQLEEVDQSVADFSLTRTQGGATPRAINFNIAETPTGEAIASVPLLATTSPTLSPYGVEPSTITIPSSYDAAHVLQPYRSLSIATAPFSSGVPVAALDLNLQGQYGWIYRDPSNSLVSSSSATAADTAVTNNTLGSTTLLKGFSSGASIQLGINDAVWSLYSGRSSAVPFSHPNGYALISQPLLRGAGRKNNTRYIAIAKTNKNIAAAILEEQMIAIVAGVEGLYYDLVSLQNSVKVQQKALDAANNLLSDDRQQLAVGHLPPIEVTRAQALVTAIQLELVQANSLREQQEIVLRTVIDPQSLTQSTLNRLEATDELLPPSELPAASIPDLIRHALELRPDIEQARMQIMNGERAVAGSANARLPELDVYGSFQSRGVVSTNLVPVGGDPLSGAPVYDPLPTGGLRASELFQAGIQFKVPIQNRVADADLGADRAQLQQERLRSTQMEVQAAAEIRNALIAWDAGKQAVRAAANARDLQEQLLNAEGEKFRAGFSTNFAVIQQQAYLAQAETTEIAAQATWKKAGVQLDRALGDTLQRHGIDAGNLRRNRVPVGLP
;
A
#
# COMPACT_ATOMS: atom_id res chain seq x y z
N MET A 1 33.94 32.79 23.45
CA MET A 1 33.01 31.76 23.05
C MET A 1 33.44 30.47 23.73
N LYS A 2 32.79 30.11 24.85
CA LYS A 2 33.17 28.98 25.72
C LYS A 2 32.47 27.74 25.19
N ILE A 3 33.23 26.77 24.68
CA ILE A 3 32.74 25.44 24.34
C ILE A 3 32.93 24.59 25.58
N CYS A 4 31.82 24.23 26.24
CA CYS A 4 31.77 23.23 27.31
C CYS A 4 31.93 21.84 26.70
N VAL A 5 33.07 21.20 26.93
CA VAL A 5 33.27 19.76 26.66
C VAL A 5 32.72 19.01 27.85
N LEU A 6 31.59 18.35 27.66
CA LEU A 6 31.01 17.44 28.65
C LEU A 6 31.70 16.08 28.55
N LEU A 7 32.66 15.84 29.44
CA LEU A 7 33.30 14.52 29.64
C LEU A 7 32.36 13.68 30.52
N LEU A 8 31.64 12.73 29.91
CA LEU A 8 30.93 11.66 30.62
C LEU A 8 31.94 10.59 31.00
N ALA A 9 32.40 10.64 32.26
CA ALA A 9 33.16 9.56 32.87
C ALA A 9 32.18 8.43 33.27
N VAL A 10 32.17 7.34 32.48
CA VAL A 10 31.48 6.10 32.88
C VAL A 10 32.45 5.32 33.78
N GLY A 11 32.23 5.42 35.08
CA GLY A 11 32.98 4.61 36.04
C GLY A 11 32.49 3.16 36.02
N PHE A 12 33.33 2.28 35.57
CA PHE A 12 33.13 0.83 35.71
C PHE A 12 33.76 0.37 37.04
N VAL A 13 32.92 0.03 38.00
CA VAL A 13 33.35 -0.65 39.22
C VAL A 13 33.40 -2.13 38.94
N CYS A 14 34.63 -2.66 38.87
CA CYS A 14 34.87 -4.08 38.76
C CYS A 14 34.96 -4.70 40.15
N THR A 15 33.93 -5.39 40.61
CA THR A 15 34.02 -6.25 41.82
C THR A 15 34.48 -7.65 41.40
N CYS A 16 35.70 -8.00 41.74
CA CYS A 16 36.21 -9.37 41.70
C CYS A 16 35.47 -10.23 42.74
N GLY A 17 34.58 -11.11 42.29
CA GLY A 17 34.05 -12.22 43.09
C GLY A 17 34.79 -13.51 42.80
N VAL A 18 35.41 -14.03 43.84
CA VAL A 18 36.11 -15.36 43.84
C VAL A 18 35.03 -16.44 43.64
N CYS A 19 35.15 -17.25 42.63
CA CYS A 19 34.37 -18.46 42.44
C CYS A 19 35.03 -19.66 43.14
N GLN A 20 34.40 -20.14 44.22
CA GLN A 20 34.62 -21.51 44.72
C GLN A 20 33.68 -22.46 43.98
N SER A 21 34.25 -23.56 43.52
CA SER A 21 33.58 -24.69 42.91
C SER A 21 32.74 -25.47 43.96
N SER A 22 31.47 -25.72 43.68
CA SER A 22 30.73 -26.88 44.19
C SER A 22 29.77 -27.39 43.13
N SER A 23 29.88 -28.70 42.94
CA SER A 23 29.09 -29.54 42.03
C SER A 23 27.65 -29.70 42.53
N ASP A 24 26.79 -30.10 41.59
CA ASP A 24 25.46 -30.66 41.66
C ASP A 24 24.27 -29.68 41.77
N THR A 25 23.49 -29.60 40.73
CA THR A 25 22.16 -30.19 40.62
C THR A 25 21.39 -29.64 39.41
N THR A 26 20.77 -30.57 38.75
CA THR A 26 19.76 -30.36 37.66
C THR A 26 18.73 -29.29 38.00
N GLY A 27 18.72 -28.20 37.26
CA GLY A 27 17.72 -27.16 37.35
C GLY A 27 17.30 -26.68 35.97
N THR A 28 16.06 -26.97 35.64
CA THR A 28 15.32 -26.54 34.47
C THR A 28 15.54 -25.06 34.15
N PHE A 29 16.01 -24.78 32.94
CA PHE A 29 16.05 -23.43 32.39
C PHE A 29 14.62 -22.91 32.21
N ARG A 30 14.17 -22.07 33.12
CA ARG A 30 13.07 -21.14 32.86
C ARG A 30 13.62 -19.97 32.05
N SER A 31 13.27 -19.92 30.80
CA SER A 31 13.44 -18.73 29.97
C SER A 31 12.55 -17.62 30.55
N ASN A 32 13.13 -16.62 31.17
CA ASN A 32 12.44 -15.36 31.40
C ASN A 32 12.28 -14.67 30.03
N ALA A 33 11.19 -15.03 29.35
CA ALA A 33 10.70 -14.22 28.26
C ALA A 33 10.30 -12.86 28.86
N VAL A 34 11.04 -11.84 28.48
CA VAL A 34 10.63 -10.44 28.68
C VAL A 34 9.30 -10.30 27.94
N LYS A 35 8.23 -10.22 28.70
CA LYS A 35 6.90 -9.91 28.19
C LYS A 35 6.97 -8.48 27.67
N ILE A 36 7.19 -8.33 26.37
CA ILE A 36 6.85 -7.08 25.69
C ILE A 36 5.34 -7.07 25.67
N GLU A 37 4.73 -6.34 26.58
CA GLU A 37 3.33 -5.99 26.47
C GLU A 37 3.20 -5.15 25.21
N ALA A 38 2.71 -5.78 24.13
CA ALA A 38 2.19 -5.07 23.01
C ALA A 38 0.99 -4.28 23.52
N SER A 39 1.19 -3.00 23.85
CA SER A 39 0.09 -2.08 24.03
C SER A 39 -0.63 -2.02 22.71
N SER A 40 -1.83 -2.61 22.64
CA SER A 40 -2.78 -2.40 21.54
C SER A 40 -2.83 -0.91 21.25
N PRO A 41 -2.72 -0.49 19.98
CA PRO A 41 -3.00 0.88 19.63
C PRO A 41 -4.44 1.18 20.09
N ALA A 42 -4.59 2.18 20.92
CA ALA A 42 -5.90 2.67 21.30
C ALA A 42 -6.68 2.97 20.01
N PRO A 43 -7.94 2.54 19.90
CA PRO A 43 -8.74 2.89 18.74
C PRO A 43 -8.80 4.40 18.66
N LEU A 44 -8.40 4.96 17.53
CA LEU A 44 -8.60 6.35 17.18
C LEU A 44 -10.12 6.62 17.25
N ILE A 45 -10.57 7.11 18.39
CA ILE A 45 -11.90 7.68 18.52
C ILE A 45 -11.86 8.99 17.73
N LEU A 46 -12.06 8.88 16.42
CA LEU A 46 -12.55 9.98 15.64
C LEU A 46 -13.88 10.38 16.27
N ARG A 47 -13.92 11.54 16.90
CA ARG A 47 -15.16 12.19 17.32
C ARG A 47 -16.01 12.35 16.05
N SER A 48 -16.82 11.33 15.76
CA SER A 48 -17.90 11.45 14.82
C SER A 48 -18.90 12.41 15.49
N GLU A 49 -19.02 13.62 14.98
CA GLU A 49 -20.29 14.30 15.04
C GLU A 49 -21.26 13.37 14.34
N ALA A 50 -22.03 12.66 15.15
CA ALA A 50 -23.10 11.82 14.69
C ALA A 50 -24.13 12.73 14.02
N ALA A 51 -24.06 12.79 12.68
CA ALA A 51 -25.25 13.07 11.91
C ALA A 51 -26.27 12.02 12.36
N ALA A 52 -27.34 12.45 12.99
CA ALA A 52 -28.38 11.61 13.50
C ALA A 52 -28.87 10.71 12.37
N GLN A 53 -28.44 9.45 12.37
CA GLN A 53 -29.03 8.42 11.55
C GLN A 53 -30.44 8.21 12.11
N GLU A 54 -31.44 8.68 11.40
CA GLU A 54 -32.82 8.25 11.60
C GLU A 54 -32.89 6.76 11.25
N THR A 55 -32.58 5.93 12.23
CA THR A 55 -32.89 4.50 12.20
C THR A 55 -34.38 4.33 12.44
N SER A 56 -35.17 4.58 11.40
CA SER A 56 -36.52 4.06 11.35
C SER A 56 -36.43 2.54 11.19
N ALA A 57 -37.35 1.80 11.78
CA ALA A 57 -37.41 0.32 11.71
C ALA A 57 -37.60 -0.23 10.27
N ASP A 58 -37.55 0.61 9.26
CA ASP A 58 -37.91 0.40 7.86
C ASP A 58 -36.76 0.80 6.93
N GLY A 59 -35.58 0.16 7.09
CA GLY A 59 -34.46 0.30 6.16
C GLY A 59 -33.58 1.54 6.35
N MET A 60 -32.33 1.44 5.91
CA MET A 60 -31.36 2.53 5.89
C MET A 60 -31.44 3.25 4.55
N ARG A 61 -32.01 4.45 4.53
CA ARG A 61 -32.11 5.28 3.32
C ARG A 61 -30.83 6.06 3.10
N LEU A 62 -30.21 5.89 1.93
CA LEU A 62 -28.93 6.52 1.61
C LEU A 62 -28.99 7.22 0.25
N SER A 63 -28.49 8.46 0.22
CA SER A 63 -28.18 9.15 -1.03
C SER A 63 -26.79 8.75 -1.54
N LEU A 64 -26.52 8.97 -2.82
CA LEU A 64 -25.22 8.70 -3.43
C LEU A 64 -24.08 9.36 -2.65
N GLN A 65 -24.23 10.64 -2.26
CA GLN A 65 -23.19 11.36 -1.51
C GLN A 65 -22.91 10.72 -0.15
N GLN A 66 -23.94 10.26 0.56
CA GLN A 66 -23.77 9.57 1.84
C GLN A 66 -23.04 8.24 1.68
N VAL A 67 -23.34 7.50 0.61
CA VAL A 67 -22.68 6.23 0.28
C VAL A 67 -21.21 6.46 -0.02
N ILE A 68 -20.87 7.48 -0.80
CA ILE A 68 -19.48 7.87 -1.08
C ILE A 68 -18.76 8.27 0.20
N ASP A 69 -19.36 9.09 1.05
CA ASP A 69 -18.76 9.50 2.32
C ASP A 69 -18.51 8.32 3.27
N MET A 70 -19.42 7.34 3.28
CA MET A 70 -19.23 6.09 4.06
C MET A 70 -18.08 5.27 3.49
N ALA A 71 -18.03 5.07 2.18
CA ALA A 71 -16.96 4.34 1.51
C ALA A 71 -15.59 4.97 1.83
N LEU A 72 -15.44 6.27 1.67
CA LEU A 72 -14.18 6.97 1.95
C LEU A 72 -13.72 6.85 3.40
N LYS A 73 -14.64 6.69 4.36
CA LYS A 73 -14.32 6.60 5.79
C LYS A 73 -14.09 5.17 6.28
N ARG A 74 -14.78 4.18 5.69
CA ARG A 74 -14.87 2.81 6.23
C ARG A 74 -14.26 1.74 5.33
N ASN A 75 -13.98 2.08 4.08
CA ASN A 75 -13.40 1.12 3.14
C ASN A 75 -12.01 0.69 3.61
N LEU A 76 -11.75 -0.62 3.63
CA LEU A 76 -10.50 -1.21 4.13
C LEU A 76 -9.34 -0.98 3.18
N ASP A 77 -9.58 -0.94 1.87
CA ASP A 77 -8.52 -0.74 0.87
C ASP A 77 -7.94 0.68 0.96
N ILE A 78 -8.80 1.69 1.22
CA ILE A 78 -8.34 3.06 1.48
C ILE A 78 -7.50 3.11 2.76
N GLN A 79 -7.94 2.42 3.83
CA GLN A 79 -7.20 2.38 5.09
C GLN A 79 -5.84 1.67 4.93
N LEU A 80 -5.75 0.63 4.09
CA LEU A 80 -4.48 -0.03 3.77
C LEU A 80 -3.51 0.94 3.08
N GLU A 81 -3.97 1.67 2.08
CA GLU A 81 -3.13 2.66 1.38
C GLU A 81 -2.69 3.83 2.29
N GLU A 82 -3.51 4.21 3.28
CA GLU A 82 -3.11 5.17 4.31
C GLU A 82 -1.96 4.66 5.18
N VAL A 83 -1.98 3.38 5.52
CA VAL A 83 -0.88 2.73 6.25
C VAL A 83 0.38 2.69 5.38
N ASP A 84 0.26 2.37 4.09
CA ASP A 84 1.39 2.34 3.16
C ASP A 84 2.01 3.73 2.93
N GLN A 85 1.20 4.80 2.98
CA GLN A 85 1.72 6.16 3.03
C GLN A 85 2.57 6.41 4.28
N SER A 86 2.15 5.88 5.44
CA SER A 86 2.94 5.95 6.67
C SER A 86 4.26 5.17 6.55
N VAL A 87 4.26 4.01 5.88
CA VAL A 87 5.47 3.23 5.57
C VAL A 87 6.44 4.04 4.70
N ALA A 88 5.92 4.83 3.74
CA ALA A 88 6.73 5.72 2.92
C ALA A 88 7.40 6.82 3.77
N ASP A 89 6.72 7.37 4.78
CA ASP A 89 7.29 8.34 5.72
C ASP A 89 8.41 7.75 6.57
N PHE A 90 8.26 6.53 7.08
CA PHE A 90 9.33 5.83 7.78
C PHE A 90 10.51 5.51 6.85
N SER A 91 10.24 5.17 5.59
CA SER A 91 11.29 4.99 4.59
C SER A 91 12.09 6.27 4.34
N LEU A 92 11.42 7.44 4.32
CA LEU A 92 12.09 8.75 4.24
C LEU A 92 12.98 8.99 5.47
N THR A 93 12.46 8.77 6.68
CA THR A 93 13.24 8.90 7.92
C THR A 93 14.46 7.98 7.93
N ARG A 94 14.30 6.73 7.48
CA ARG A 94 15.42 5.77 7.31
C ARG A 94 16.50 6.30 6.38
N THR A 95 16.13 6.92 5.25
CA THR A 95 17.10 7.45 4.30
C THR A 95 17.81 8.70 4.80
N GLN A 96 17.19 9.47 5.70
CA GLN A 96 17.83 10.60 6.38
C GLN A 96 19.00 10.14 7.25
N GLY A 97 18.92 8.93 7.81
CA GLY A 97 20.03 8.27 8.52
C GLY A 97 21.15 7.73 7.59
N GLY A 98 20.99 7.80 6.27
CA GLY A 98 21.97 7.34 5.29
C GLY A 98 21.72 5.90 4.79
N ALA A 99 20.62 5.26 5.17
CA ALA A 99 20.28 3.93 4.65
C ALA A 99 19.59 4.02 3.28
N THR A 100 19.52 2.90 2.55
CA THR A 100 18.76 2.80 1.31
C THR A 100 17.26 2.77 1.59
N PRO A 101 16.39 3.35 0.74
CA PRO A 101 14.95 3.25 0.90
C PRO A 101 14.50 1.79 0.82
N ARG A 102 13.39 1.46 1.49
CA ARG A 102 12.74 0.15 1.36
C ARG A 102 11.81 0.15 0.14
N ALA A 103 11.67 -1.00 -0.48
CA ALA A 103 10.60 -1.22 -1.45
C ALA A 103 9.24 -1.19 -0.73
N ILE A 104 8.26 -0.55 -1.34
CA ILE A 104 6.88 -0.50 -0.87
C ILE A 104 6.03 -1.10 -2.00
N ASN A 105 5.21 -2.08 -1.67
CA ASN A 105 4.28 -2.70 -2.60
C ASN A 105 2.89 -2.13 -2.34
N PHE A 106 2.29 -1.58 -3.35
CA PHE A 106 0.93 -1.07 -3.32
C PHE A 106 0.01 -1.99 -4.12
N ASN A 107 -1.21 -2.16 -3.67
CA ASN A 107 -2.22 -2.94 -4.36
C ASN A 107 -3.45 -2.05 -4.55
N ILE A 108 -3.66 -1.57 -5.77
CA ILE A 108 -4.86 -0.81 -6.10
C ILE A 108 -6.01 -1.81 -6.27
N ALA A 109 -6.96 -1.76 -5.35
CA ALA A 109 -8.16 -2.58 -5.39
C ALA A 109 -9.22 -1.91 -6.26
N GLU A 110 -9.81 -2.68 -7.18
CA GLU A 110 -11.00 -2.23 -7.89
C GLU A 110 -12.25 -2.78 -7.20
N THR A 111 -13.35 -2.06 -7.30
CA THR A 111 -14.61 -2.51 -6.72
C THR A 111 -15.14 -3.74 -7.44
N PRO A 112 -15.85 -4.65 -6.74
CA PRO A 112 -16.51 -5.77 -7.38
C PRO A 112 -17.44 -5.30 -8.49
N THR A 113 -17.60 -6.10 -9.53
CA THR A 113 -18.63 -5.87 -10.54
C THR A 113 -20.01 -6.14 -9.93
N GLY A 114 -20.95 -5.18 -10.02
CA GLY A 114 -22.32 -5.38 -9.57
C GLY A 114 -23.07 -6.39 -10.43
N GLU A 115 -24.09 -6.99 -9.86
CA GLU A 115 -24.94 -8.01 -10.53
C GLU A 115 -25.71 -7.45 -11.74
N ALA A 116 -26.02 -6.16 -11.75
CA ALA A 116 -26.75 -5.54 -12.86
C ALA A 116 -25.89 -5.31 -14.12
N ILE A 117 -24.59 -5.62 -14.07
CA ILE A 117 -23.69 -5.54 -15.24
C ILE A 117 -23.75 -6.82 -16.08
N ALA A 118 -24.36 -7.88 -15.63
CA ALA A 118 -24.72 -8.92 -16.56
C ALA A 118 -25.55 -8.24 -17.67
N SER A 119 -24.90 -7.95 -18.78
CA SER A 119 -25.51 -7.47 -20.03
C SER A 119 -26.47 -8.50 -20.64
N VAL A 120 -26.77 -9.52 -19.90
CA VAL A 120 -27.92 -10.35 -20.05
C VAL A 120 -29.04 -9.54 -19.42
N PRO A 121 -30.02 -9.03 -20.20
CA PRO A 121 -31.23 -8.51 -19.62
C PRO A 121 -31.67 -9.53 -18.57
N LEU A 122 -32.10 -9.06 -17.38
CA LEU A 122 -32.63 -9.89 -16.28
C LEU A 122 -33.66 -10.91 -16.80
N LEU A 123 -34.22 -10.63 -17.93
CA LEU A 123 -35.02 -11.46 -18.80
C LEU A 123 -34.33 -11.48 -20.19
N ALA A 124 -33.22 -12.20 -20.33
CA ALA A 124 -32.96 -12.85 -21.58
C ALA A 124 -34.03 -13.94 -21.75
N THR A 125 -35.24 -13.52 -21.84
CA THR A 125 -36.20 -14.29 -22.59
C THR A 125 -35.58 -14.38 -23.99
N THR A 126 -34.97 -15.49 -24.33
CA THR A 126 -35.02 -15.92 -25.70
C THR A 126 -36.43 -15.62 -26.14
N SER A 127 -36.59 -14.62 -27.02
CA SER A 127 -37.89 -14.20 -27.52
C SER A 127 -38.68 -15.47 -27.71
N PRO A 128 -39.85 -15.64 -27.11
CA PRO A 128 -40.62 -16.84 -27.30
C PRO A 128 -40.76 -16.97 -28.78
N THR A 129 -40.01 -17.91 -29.38
CA THR A 129 -40.17 -18.25 -30.77
C THR A 129 -41.61 -18.73 -30.81
N LEU A 130 -42.49 -17.92 -31.35
CA LEU A 130 -43.86 -18.28 -31.63
C LEU A 130 -43.81 -19.47 -32.58
N SER A 131 -43.63 -20.66 -32.01
CA SER A 131 -43.87 -21.87 -32.71
C SER A 131 -45.36 -21.93 -33.02
N PRO A 132 -45.75 -22.26 -34.25
CA PRO A 132 -47.17 -22.38 -34.60
C PRO A 132 -47.89 -23.45 -33.73
N TYR A 133 -47.18 -24.20 -32.87
CA TYR A 133 -47.71 -25.28 -32.05
C TYR A 133 -47.74 -25.03 -30.54
N GLY A 134 -47.49 -23.82 -30.08
CA GLY A 134 -47.56 -23.50 -28.67
C GLY A 134 -46.32 -22.76 -28.16
N VAL A 135 -46.48 -22.03 -27.06
CA VAL A 135 -45.42 -21.38 -26.33
C VAL A 135 -44.52 -22.46 -25.74
N GLU A 136 -43.31 -22.63 -26.29
CA GLU A 136 -42.32 -23.45 -25.60
C GLU A 136 -41.99 -22.77 -24.27
N PRO A 137 -41.93 -23.52 -23.14
CA PRO A 137 -41.54 -22.96 -21.88
C PRO A 137 -40.16 -22.37 -22.05
N SER A 138 -40.05 -21.05 -21.85
CA SER A 138 -38.76 -20.37 -21.78
C SER A 138 -37.92 -21.11 -20.75
N THR A 139 -36.81 -21.71 -21.18
CA THR A 139 -35.83 -22.26 -20.26
C THR A 139 -35.25 -21.06 -19.51
N ILE A 140 -35.74 -20.86 -18.29
CA ILE A 140 -35.17 -19.88 -17.36
C ILE A 140 -33.80 -20.43 -17.00
N THR A 141 -32.76 -19.92 -17.63
CA THR A 141 -31.42 -20.08 -17.13
C THR A 141 -31.35 -19.26 -15.85
N ILE A 142 -31.53 -19.94 -14.70
CA ILE A 142 -31.15 -19.39 -13.41
C ILE A 142 -29.69 -19.00 -13.57
N PRO A 143 -29.29 -17.72 -13.43
CA PRO A 143 -27.88 -17.38 -13.44
C PRO A 143 -27.22 -18.27 -12.42
N SER A 144 -26.20 -19.02 -12.86
CA SER A 144 -25.43 -19.91 -12.01
C SER A 144 -25.08 -19.14 -10.74
N SER A 145 -25.37 -19.75 -9.61
CA SER A 145 -25.11 -19.25 -8.26
C SER A 145 -23.94 -18.29 -8.24
N TYR A 146 -24.18 -17.09 -7.69
CA TYR A 146 -23.18 -16.07 -7.39
C TYR A 146 -21.83 -16.71 -7.10
N ASP A 147 -20.91 -16.63 -8.02
CA ASP A 147 -19.57 -17.16 -7.82
C ASP A 147 -18.84 -16.19 -6.92
N ALA A 148 -18.73 -16.53 -5.64
CA ALA A 148 -17.97 -15.78 -4.66
C ALA A 148 -16.50 -15.52 -5.10
N ALA A 149 -15.99 -16.32 -6.06
CA ALA A 149 -14.68 -16.09 -6.67
C ALA A 149 -14.64 -14.83 -7.54
N HIS A 150 -15.77 -14.36 -8.08
CA HIS A 150 -15.86 -13.09 -8.82
C HIS A 150 -15.94 -11.86 -7.91
N VAL A 151 -16.15 -12.04 -6.60
CA VAL A 151 -16.06 -10.96 -5.59
C VAL A 151 -14.60 -10.68 -5.24
N LEU A 152 -13.68 -11.59 -5.52
CA LEU A 152 -12.26 -11.34 -5.37
C LEU A 152 -11.84 -10.31 -6.43
N GLN A 153 -11.65 -9.11 -5.93
CA GLN A 153 -11.30 -7.93 -6.71
C GLN A 153 -10.04 -8.18 -7.53
N PRO A 154 -10.01 -7.77 -8.79
CA PRO A 154 -8.76 -7.72 -9.52
C PRO A 154 -7.86 -6.66 -8.88
N TYR A 155 -6.80 -7.10 -8.20
CA TYR A 155 -5.77 -6.20 -7.69
C TYR A 155 -4.79 -5.87 -8.80
N ARG A 156 -4.57 -4.59 -9.03
CA ARG A 156 -3.42 -4.12 -9.79
C ARG A 156 -2.27 -3.88 -8.83
N SER A 157 -1.34 -4.83 -8.74
CA SER A 157 -0.15 -4.66 -7.90
C SER A 157 0.81 -3.66 -8.54
N LEU A 158 1.11 -2.59 -7.81
CA LEU A 158 2.14 -1.62 -8.16
C LEU A 158 3.26 -1.71 -7.12
N SER A 159 4.45 -2.09 -7.55
CA SER A 159 5.62 -2.10 -6.68
C SER A 159 6.48 -0.88 -6.96
N ILE A 160 6.60 0.01 -5.99
CA ILE A 160 7.66 1.03 -6.00
C ILE A 160 8.93 0.34 -5.51
N ALA A 161 9.54 -0.43 -6.39
CA ALA A 161 10.79 -1.07 -6.06
C ALA A 161 11.93 -0.04 -6.11
N THR A 162 12.73 -0.01 -5.06
CA THR A 162 14.03 0.66 -5.09
C THR A 162 15.06 -0.08 -5.95
N ALA A 163 14.68 -1.21 -6.54
CA ALA A 163 15.60 -2.25 -6.97
C ALA A 163 15.72 -2.57 -8.47
N PRO A 164 15.13 -1.88 -9.45
CA PRO A 164 15.61 -2.11 -10.79
C PRO A 164 16.95 -1.42 -11.05
N PHE A 165 17.28 -0.35 -10.33
CA PHE A 165 18.52 0.42 -10.54
C PHE A 165 19.63 -0.03 -9.60
N SER A 166 20.86 0.08 -10.05
CA SER A 166 22.03 -0.23 -9.23
C SER A 166 22.11 0.69 -8.01
N SER A 167 22.73 0.19 -6.93
CA SER A 167 22.92 1.01 -5.72
C SER A 167 23.90 2.18 -5.94
N GLY A 168 24.66 2.17 -7.02
CA GLY A 168 25.71 3.15 -7.29
C GLY A 168 26.80 3.17 -6.21
N VAL A 169 27.35 4.35 -5.93
CA VAL A 169 28.33 4.52 -4.85
C VAL A 169 27.63 4.43 -3.50
N PRO A 170 28.17 3.66 -2.53
CA PRO A 170 27.64 3.64 -1.16
C PRO A 170 27.59 5.05 -0.57
N VAL A 171 26.50 5.36 0.13
CA VAL A 171 26.35 6.62 0.86
C VAL A 171 26.87 6.43 2.28
N ALA A 172 27.63 7.39 2.80
CA ALA A 172 28.07 7.35 4.17
C ALA A 172 26.88 7.41 5.15
N ALA A 173 26.99 6.72 6.28
CA ALA A 173 25.99 6.81 7.35
C ALA A 173 25.90 8.27 7.84
N LEU A 174 24.73 8.87 7.64
CA LEU A 174 24.50 10.27 8.02
C LEU A 174 24.20 10.40 9.51
N ASP A 175 23.73 9.36 10.15
CA ASP A 175 23.53 9.32 11.60
C ASP A 175 24.86 9.14 12.33
N LEU A 176 24.88 9.63 13.56
CA LEU A 176 26.00 9.47 14.46
C LEU A 176 25.98 8.03 15.00
N ASN A 177 26.99 7.24 14.67
CA ASN A 177 27.14 5.86 15.14
C ASN A 177 28.23 5.77 16.21
N LEU A 178 27.88 5.19 17.36
CA LEU A 178 28.82 4.78 18.38
C LEU A 178 29.00 3.27 18.31
N GLN A 179 30.21 2.82 18.03
CA GLN A 179 30.56 1.41 17.96
C GLN A 179 31.57 1.09 19.05
N GLY A 180 31.27 0.09 19.86
CA GLY A 180 32.19 -0.41 20.89
C GLY A 180 32.55 -1.87 20.62
N GLN A 181 33.80 -2.24 20.87
CA GLN A 181 34.27 -3.61 20.82
C GLN A 181 35.10 -3.89 22.08
N TYR A 182 34.83 -5.02 22.69
CA TYR A 182 35.65 -5.54 23.78
C TYR A 182 36.01 -6.99 23.49
N GLY A 183 37.28 -7.30 23.61
CA GLY A 183 37.82 -8.63 23.33
C GLY A 183 38.81 -9.06 24.38
N TRP A 184 38.97 -10.36 24.52
CA TRP A 184 40.00 -10.98 25.36
C TRP A 184 40.79 -11.96 24.49
N ILE A 185 42.14 -11.89 24.62
CA ILE A 185 43.07 -12.72 23.87
C ILE A 185 43.98 -13.40 24.89
N TYR A 186 43.97 -14.72 24.91
CA TYR A 186 44.93 -15.55 25.60
C TYR A 186 45.92 -16.11 24.57
N ARG A 187 47.19 -15.92 24.79
CA ARG A 187 48.24 -16.48 23.96
C ARG A 187 49.21 -17.28 24.83
N ASP A 188 49.36 -18.56 24.53
CA ASP A 188 50.34 -19.46 25.09
C ASP A 188 51.34 -19.88 23.97
N PRO A 189 52.56 -19.36 23.99
CA PRO A 189 53.56 -19.69 22.98
C PRO A 189 54.27 -21.03 23.21
N SER A 190 53.93 -21.81 24.24
CA SER A 190 54.59 -23.05 24.63
C SER A 190 54.63 -24.12 23.51
N ASN A 191 53.80 -24.01 22.47
CA ASN A 191 53.78 -24.89 21.31
C ASN A 191 54.44 -24.27 20.03
N SER A 192 55.04 -23.12 20.14
CA SER A 192 55.75 -22.50 19.02
C SER A 192 57.10 -23.24 18.80
N LEU A 193 57.18 -23.93 17.67
CA LEU A 193 58.42 -24.61 17.20
C LEU A 193 59.54 -23.61 16.80
N VAL A 194 59.78 -22.60 17.62
CA VAL A 194 60.86 -21.67 17.39
C VAL A 194 62.14 -22.28 18.05
N SER A 195 62.72 -23.15 17.33
CA SER A 195 64.08 -23.60 17.62
C SER A 195 65.13 -22.61 17.04
N SER A 196 65.15 -21.39 17.49
CA SER A 196 66.16 -20.45 17.16
C SER A 196 66.81 -19.92 18.44
N SER A 197 68.11 -20.00 18.49
CA SER A 197 68.95 -19.54 19.58
C SER A 197 68.94 -18.04 19.86
N SER A 198 68.03 -17.33 19.27
CA SER A 198 67.81 -15.88 19.38
C SER A 198 66.40 -15.49 19.81
N ALA A 199 65.56 -16.44 20.32
CA ALA A 199 64.26 -16.11 20.86
C ALA A 199 64.40 -15.19 22.09
N THR A 200 63.89 -14.01 22.02
CA THR A 200 63.83 -13.08 23.17
C THR A 200 62.79 -13.58 24.21
N ALA A 201 63.02 -13.30 25.46
CA ALA A 201 62.14 -13.74 26.55
C ALA A 201 60.65 -13.30 26.35
N ALA A 202 60.45 -12.34 25.50
CA ALA A 202 59.10 -11.88 25.11
C ALA A 202 58.32 -12.87 24.21
N ASP A 203 59.06 -13.73 23.45
CA ASP A 203 58.42 -14.70 22.53
C ASP A 203 57.93 -15.96 23.24
N THR A 204 58.32 -16.17 24.49
CA THR A 204 57.96 -17.34 25.30
C THR A 204 57.01 -17.05 26.44
N ALA A 205 56.55 -15.82 26.56
CA ALA A 205 55.67 -15.41 27.66
C ALA A 205 54.18 -15.71 27.34
N VAL A 206 53.51 -16.33 28.29
CA VAL A 206 52.05 -16.43 28.25
C VAL A 206 51.47 -15.04 28.43
N THR A 207 50.65 -14.60 27.51
CA THR A 207 50.03 -13.26 27.55
C THR A 207 48.53 -13.33 27.64
N ASN A 208 47.98 -12.54 28.52
CA ASN A 208 46.54 -12.25 28.67
C ASN A 208 46.32 -10.80 28.25
N ASN A 209 45.62 -10.60 27.17
CA ASN A 209 45.36 -9.26 26.64
C ASN A 209 43.87 -8.99 26.62
N THR A 210 43.43 -7.83 27.06
CA THR A 210 42.09 -7.31 26.85
C THR A 210 42.19 -6.18 25.85
N LEU A 211 41.38 -6.29 24.78
CA LEU A 211 41.27 -5.26 23.74
C LEU A 211 39.97 -4.52 23.91
N GLY A 212 40.03 -3.21 24.02
CA GLY A 212 38.84 -2.34 24.01
C GLY A 212 38.97 -1.30 22.92
N SER A 213 37.91 -1.14 22.13
CA SER A 213 37.83 -0.03 21.18
C SER A 213 36.46 0.60 21.21
N THR A 214 36.43 1.90 21.07
CA THR A 214 35.19 2.69 20.93
C THR A 214 35.38 3.70 19.81
N THR A 215 34.50 3.68 18.84
CA THR A 215 34.54 4.55 17.66
C THR A 215 33.23 5.28 17.47
N LEU A 216 33.32 6.58 17.27
CA LEU A 216 32.23 7.46 16.87
C LEU A 216 32.40 7.78 15.38
N LEU A 217 31.40 7.42 14.58
CA LEU A 217 31.40 7.62 13.14
C LEU A 217 30.26 8.58 12.72
N LYS A 218 30.58 9.57 11.91
CA LYS A 218 29.62 10.52 11.34
C LYS A 218 29.94 10.79 9.88
N GLY A 219 28.98 10.54 8.98
CA GLY A 219 29.03 10.95 7.59
C GLY A 219 28.31 12.29 7.34
N PHE A 220 28.67 12.92 6.24
CA PHE A 220 28.10 14.22 5.80
C PHE A 220 27.55 14.13 4.38
N SER A 221 26.63 15.03 4.07
CA SER A 221 26.02 15.09 2.74
C SER A 221 27.01 15.44 1.61
N SER A 222 28.20 15.95 1.91
CA SER A 222 29.27 16.15 0.94
C SER A 222 29.96 14.84 0.51
N GLY A 223 29.77 13.77 1.28
CA GLY A 223 30.49 12.51 1.21
C GLY A 223 31.64 12.42 2.23
N ALA A 224 31.94 13.52 2.94
CA ALA A 224 32.93 13.49 4.01
C ALA A 224 32.52 12.52 5.13
N SER A 225 33.49 11.96 5.82
CA SER A 225 33.31 11.20 7.04
C SER A 225 34.29 11.60 8.12
N ILE A 226 33.83 11.62 9.36
CA ILE A 226 34.67 11.82 10.53
C ILE A 226 34.54 10.59 11.41
N GLN A 227 35.70 10.06 11.84
CA GLN A 227 35.80 8.99 12.81
C GLN A 227 36.64 9.49 13.99
N LEU A 228 36.10 9.35 15.17
CA LEU A 228 36.76 9.63 16.43
C LEU A 228 36.73 8.37 17.25
N GLY A 229 37.86 7.98 17.81
CA GLY A 229 37.84 6.76 18.60
C GLY A 229 39.03 6.60 19.50
N ILE A 230 38.89 5.62 20.37
CA ILE A 230 39.96 5.09 21.21
C ILE A 230 40.08 3.62 20.85
N ASN A 231 41.27 3.24 20.35
CA ASN A 231 41.59 1.87 20.01
C ASN A 231 42.74 1.39 20.90
N ASP A 232 42.94 0.10 20.94
CA ASP A 232 44.10 -0.55 21.53
C ASP A 232 44.30 -0.23 23.03
N ALA A 233 43.21 -0.02 23.77
CA ALA A 233 43.28 -0.05 25.21
C ALA A 233 43.62 -1.49 25.64
N VAL A 234 44.88 -1.88 25.46
CA VAL A 234 45.38 -3.23 25.71
C VAL A 234 45.96 -3.26 27.10
N TRP A 235 45.37 -4.10 27.95
CA TRP A 235 46.03 -4.53 29.20
C TRP A 235 46.73 -5.84 28.95
N SER A 236 48.07 -5.81 28.94
CA SER A 236 48.87 -7.03 28.86
C SER A 236 49.31 -7.45 30.25
N LEU A 237 48.87 -8.62 30.64
CA LEU A 237 49.31 -9.26 31.87
C LEU A 237 50.24 -10.43 31.48
N TYR A 238 51.47 -10.34 31.88
CA TYR A 238 52.42 -11.42 31.70
C TYR A 238 52.40 -12.33 32.95
N SER A 239 52.08 -13.60 32.77
CA SER A 239 52.27 -14.62 33.80
C SER A 239 53.43 -15.51 33.45
N GLY A 240 54.51 -15.42 34.17
CA GLY A 240 55.70 -16.25 33.96
C GLY A 240 56.99 -15.63 34.51
N ARG A 241 58.11 -16.33 34.33
CA ARG A 241 59.43 -15.95 34.85
C ARG A 241 60.06 -14.70 34.20
N SER A 242 59.36 -13.98 33.34
CA SER A 242 59.90 -12.77 32.74
C SER A 242 59.53 -11.56 33.57
N SER A 243 60.44 -10.63 33.73
CA SER A 243 60.28 -9.33 34.37
C SER A 243 59.44 -8.35 33.56
N ALA A 244 58.48 -8.84 32.79
CA ALA A 244 57.62 -8.02 31.95
C ALA A 244 56.56 -7.34 32.81
N VAL A 245 56.49 -6.04 32.71
CA VAL A 245 55.57 -5.17 33.46
C VAL A 245 54.25 -5.06 32.70
N PRO A 246 53.11 -5.17 33.36
CA PRO A 246 51.81 -4.90 32.72
C PRO A 246 51.80 -3.52 32.08
N PHE A 247 51.34 -3.43 30.86
CA PHE A 247 51.24 -2.15 30.14
C PHE A 247 49.96 -2.04 29.34
N SER A 248 49.52 -0.82 29.12
CA SER A 248 48.42 -0.50 28.25
C SER A 248 48.87 0.52 27.19
N HIS A 249 48.43 0.33 25.95
CA HIS A 249 48.71 1.22 24.86
C HIS A 249 47.41 1.86 24.32
N PRO A 250 46.78 2.80 25.06
CA PRO A 250 45.61 3.48 24.54
C PRO A 250 46.00 4.37 23.35
N ASN A 251 45.25 4.26 22.27
CA ASN A 251 45.41 5.06 21.08
C ASN A 251 44.15 5.85 20.78
N GLY A 252 44.15 7.12 21.10
CA GLY A 252 43.11 8.04 20.66
C GLY A 252 43.34 8.47 19.23
N TYR A 253 42.33 8.42 18.38
CA TYR A 253 42.47 8.85 16.98
C TYR A 253 41.29 9.67 16.51
N ALA A 254 41.59 10.55 15.56
CA ALA A 254 40.60 11.29 14.76
C ALA A 254 40.98 11.11 13.29
N LEU A 255 40.04 10.69 12.47
CA LEU A 255 40.21 10.57 11.02
C LEU A 255 39.10 11.37 10.31
N ILE A 256 39.52 12.21 9.39
CA ILE A 256 38.60 12.94 8.48
C ILE A 256 38.96 12.49 7.06
N SER A 257 37.96 12.10 6.29
CA SER A 257 38.08 11.76 4.88
C SER A 257 37.06 12.51 4.06
N GLN A 258 37.46 13.08 2.91
CA GLN A 258 36.59 13.75 1.96
C GLN A 258 36.86 13.23 0.55
N PRO A 259 35.90 12.51 -0.07
CA PRO A 259 36.00 12.15 -1.48
C PRO A 259 35.87 13.41 -2.36
N LEU A 260 36.69 13.47 -3.42
CA LEU A 260 36.70 14.56 -4.39
C LEU A 260 36.08 14.21 -5.73
N LEU A 261 36.10 12.92 -6.12
CA LEU A 261 35.55 12.40 -7.38
C LEU A 261 34.43 11.39 -7.12
N ARG A 262 34.76 10.11 -7.04
CA ARG A 262 33.76 9.06 -6.75
C ARG A 262 33.23 9.22 -5.34
N GLY A 263 31.91 9.25 -5.19
CA GLY A 263 31.28 9.47 -3.89
C GLY A 263 31.22 10.94 -3.43
N ALA A 264 31.79 11.86 -4.19
CA ALA A 264 31.75 13.29 -3.86
C ALA A 264 30.40 13.92 -4.23
N GLY A 265 30.09 14.98 -3.50
CA GLY A 265 29.01 15.89 -3.83
C GLY A 265 27.66 15.58 -3.17
N ARG A 266 26.97 16.66 -2.82
CA ARG A 266 25.69 16.59 -2.08
C ARG A 266 24.62 15.82 -2.86
N LYS A 267 24.50 16.05 -4.18
CA LYS A 267 23.47 15.39 -5.01
C LYS A 267 23.61 13.86 -4.98
N ASN A 268 24.85 13.35 -5.00
CA ASN A 268 25.11 11.93 -4.95
C ASN A 268 24.81 11.35 -3.57
N ASN A 269 25.24 11.99 -2.49
CA ASN A 269 25.10 11.48 -1.13
C ASN A 269 23.69 11.66 -0.53
N THR A 270 22.88 12.57 -1.07
CA THR A 270 21.46 12.76 -0.67
C THR A 270 20.48 12.17 -1.67
N ARG A 271 20.96 11.38 -2.67
CA ARG A 271 20.09 10.81 -3.71
C ARG A 271 18.97 9.94 -3.15
N TYR A 272 19.26 9.13 -2.15
CA TYR A 272 18.28 8.25 -1.52
C TYR A 272 17.23 9.03 -0.73
N ILE A 273 17.60 10.14 -0.09
CA ILE A 273 16.65 11.05 0.56
C ILE A 273 15.73 11.67 -0.50
N ALA A 274 16.29 12.09 -1.64
CA ALA A 274 15.50 12.66 -2.73
C ALA A 274 14.57 11.62 -3.38
N ILE A 275 15.02 10.37 -3.54
CA ILE A 275 14.20 9.25 -4.03
C ILE A 275 13.09 8.94 -3.03
N ALA A 276 13.41 8.80 -1.74
CA ALA A 276 12.41 8.51 -0.71
C ALA A 276 11.35 9.62 -0.58
N LYS A 277 11.76 10.90 -0.73
CA LYS A 277 10.82 12.02 -0.78
C LYS A 277 9.88 11.93 -1.99
N THR A 278 10.40 11.55 -3.15
CA THR A 278 9.57 11.31 -4.34
C THR A 278 8.66 10.11 -4.13
N ASN A 279 9.15 9.02 -3.53
CA ASN A 279 8.34 7.83 -3.21
C ASN A 279 7.18 8.16 -2.25
N LYS A 280 7.39 9.06 -1.29
CA LYS A 280 6.29 9.58 -0.46
C LYS A 280 5.21 10.29 -1.30
N ASN A 281 5.61 11.10 -2.29
CA ASN A 281 4.65 11.75 -3.19
C ASN A 281 3.95 10.73 -4.10
N ILE A 282 4.65 9.69 -4.55
CA ILE A 282 4.07 8.59 -5.32
C ILE A 282 3.03 7.85 -4.46
N ALA A 283 3.34 7.55 -3.20
CA ALA A 283 2.37 6.93 -2.28
C ALA A 283 1.11 7.79 -2.11
N ALA A 284 1.26 9.11 -2.03
CA ALA A 284 0.10 10.01 -1.97
C ALA A 284 -0.73 10.00 -3.26
N ALA A 285 -0.09 9.91 -4.43
CA ALA A 285 -0.78 9.80 -5.72
C ALA A 285 -1.49 8.44 -5.89
N ILE A 286 -0.91 7.35 -5.35
CA ILE A 286 -1.53 6.02 -5.32
C ILE A 286 -2.78 6.03 -4.44
N LEU A 287 -2.71 6.63 -3.25
CA LEU A 287 -3.89 6.80 -2.40
C LEU A 287 -5.01 7.56 -3.12
N GLU A 288 -4.66 8.61 -3.87
CA GLU A 288 -5.64 9.35 -4.68
C GLU A 288 -6.23 8.49 -5.79
N GLU A 289 -5.41 7.69 -6.50
CA GLU A 289 -5.87 6.73 -7.51
C GLU A 289 -6.81 5.68 -6.89
N GLN A 290 -6.49 5.16 -5.70
CA GLN A 290 -7.35 4.23 -4.96
C GLN A 290 -8.70 4.86 -4.60
N MET A 291 -8.69 6.10 -4.13
CA MET A 291 -9.93 6.83 -3.83
C MET A 291 -10.80 7.04 -5.08
N ILE A 292 -10.20 7.41 -6.22
CA ILE A 292 -10.91 7.52 -7.51
C ILE A 292 -11.53 6.18 -7.90
N ALA A 293 -10.80 5.08 -7.78
CA ALA A 293 -11.28 3.75 -8.11
C ALA A 293 -12.47 3.33 -7.22
N ILE A 294 -12.37 3.55 -5.92
CA ILE A 294 -13.44 3.23 -4.96
C ILE A 294 -14.68 4.10 -5.19
N VAL A 295 -14.53 5.43 -5.36
CA VAL A 295 -15.66 6.33 -5.59
C VAL A 295 -16.38 5.96 -6.88
N ALA A 296 -15.65 5.80 -8.00
CA ALA A 296 -16.26 5.41 -9.27
C ALA A 296 -16.95 4.04 -9.20
N GLY A 297 -16.36 3.09 -8.49
CA GLY A 297 -16.97 1.78 -8.30
C GLY A 297 -18.22 1.83 -7.44
N VAL A 298 -18.19 2.58 -6.35
CA VAL A 298 -19.35 2.78 -5.45
C VAL A 298 -20.52 3.44 -6.19
N GLU A 299 -20.25 4.46 -7.03
CA GLU A 299 -21.26 5.07 -7.89
C GLU A 299 -21.90 4.04 -8.83
N GLY A 300 -21.07 3.20 -9.47
CA GLY A 300 -21.55 2.13 -10.33
C GLY A 300 -22.45 1.16 -9.61
N LEU A 301 -22.03 0.67 -8.44
CA LEU A 301 -22.80 -0.24 -7.60
C LEU A 301 -24.10 0.38 -7.07
N TYR A 302 -24.07 1.68 -6.76
CA TYR A 302 -25.25 2.43 -6.31
C TYR A 302 -26.29 2.56 -7.42
N TYR A 303 -25.89 2.92 -8.66
CA TYR A 303 -26.81 2.99 -9.79
C TYR A 303 -27.38 1.61 -10.15
N ASP A 304 -26.62 0.53 -9.98
CA ASP A 304 -27.12 -0.82 -10.11
C ASP A 304 -28.19 -1.14 -9.05
N LEU A 305 -27.98 -0.74 -7.80
CA LEU A 305 -28.99 -0.90 -6.74
C LEU A 305 -30.28 -0.11 -7.04
N VAL A 306 -30.16 1.15 -7.50
CA VAL A 306 -31.31 1.98 -7.91
C VAL A 306 -32.09 1.31 -9.05
N SER A 307 -31.37 0.77 -10.05
CA SER A 307 -31.97 0.06 -11.18
C SER A 307 -32.76 -1.16 -10.72
N LEU A 308 -32.16 -2.00 -9.86
CA LEU A 308 -32.80 -3.21 -9.34
C LEU A 308 -33.99 -2.91 -8.44
N GLN A 309 -33.92 -1.85 -7.61
CA GLN A 309 -35.07 -1.39 -6.81
C GLN A 309 -36.23 -0.96 -7.68
N ASN A 310 -35.97 -0.23 -8.77
CA ASN A 310 -37.00 0.19 -9.69
C ASN A 310 -37.59 -0.99 -10.49
N SER A 311 -36.74 -1.96 -10.90
CA SER A 311 -37.19 -3.19 -11.55
C SER A 311 -38.13 -4.01 -10.65
N VAL A 312 -37.81 -4.14 -9.35
CA VAL A 312 -38.72 -4.78 -8.37
C VAL A 312 -40.06 -4.08 -8.31
N LYS A 313 -40.08 -2.71 -8.31
CA LYS A 313 -41.33 -1.95 -8.29
C LYS A 313 -42.15 -2.20 -9.55
N VAL A 314 -41.52 -2.28 -10.72
CA VAL A 314 -42.19 -2.60 -12.00
C VAL A 314 -42.80 -3.98 -11.97
N GLN A 315 -42.02 -5.01 -11.55
CA GLN A 315 -42.52 -6.39 -11.47
C GLN A 315 -43.66 -6.54 -10.44
N GLN A 316 -43.60 -5.82 -9.33
CA GLN A 316 -44.68 -5.81 -8.36
C GLN A 316 -45.96 -5.24 -8.95
N LYS A 317 -45.89 -4.11 -9.66
CA LYS A 317 -47.07 -3.50 -10.35
C LYS A 317 -47.65 -4.46 -11.40
N ALA A 318 -46.78 -5.12 -12.18
CA ALA A 318 -47.21 -6.09 -13.17
C ALA A 318 -47.94 -7.29 -12.53
N LEU A 319 -47.42 -7.79 -11.40
CA LEU A 319 -48.04 -8.88 -10.65
C LEU A 319 -49.39 -8.46 -10.08
N ASP A 320 -49.49 -7.27 -9.51
CA ASP A 320 -50.76 -6.74 -8.96
C ASP A 320 -51.84 -6.58 -10.06
N ALA A 321 -51.45 -6.05 -11.23
CA ALA A 321 -52.35 -5.94 -12.38
C ALA A 321 -52.79 -7.33 -12.89
N ALA A 322 -51.86 -8.29 -13.01
CA ALA A 322 -52.19 -9.64 -13.45
C ALA A 322 -53.08 -10.39 -12.46
N ASN A 323 -52.90 -10.19 -11.16
CA ASN A 323 -53.76 -10.77 -10.14
C ASN A 323 -55.20 -10.22 -10.18
N ASN A 324 -55.35 -8.92 -10.43
CA ASN A 324 -56.68 -8.29 -10.60
C ASN A 324 -57.40 -8.91 -11.78
N LEU A 325 -56.75 -9.01 -12.95
CA LEU A 325 -57.33 -9.64 -14.15
C LEU A 325 -57.65 -11.14 -13.94
N LEU A 326 -56.82 -11.88 -13.22
CA LEU A 326 -57.10 -13.26 -12.86
C LEU A 326 -58.33 -13.39 -11.94
N SER A 327 -58.50 -12.43 -11.02
CA SER A 327 -59.69 -12.37 -10.16
C SER A 327 -60.96 -12.15 -10.98
N ASP A 328 -60.92 -11.27 -11.99
CA ASP A 328 -62.04 -11.00 -12.92
C ASP A 328 -62.34 -12.26 -13.76
N ASP A 329 -61.35 -12.98 -14.27
CA ASP A 329 -61.53 -14.24 -15.00
C ASP A 329 -62.22 -15.29 -14.15
N ARG A 330 -61.86 -15.42 -12.88
CA ARG A 330 -62.51 -16.34 -11.95
C ARG A 330 -64.00 -16.01 -11.72
N GLN A 331 -64.30 -14.71 -11.64
CA GLN A 331 -65.71 -14.27 -11.52
C GLN A 331 -66.49 -14.59 -12.81
N GLN A 332 -65.90 -14.33 -13.99
CA GLN A 332 -66.55 -14.66 -15.28
C GLN A 332 -66.71 -16.17 -15.46
N LEU A 333 -65.80 -16.99 -15.00
CA LEU A 333 -65.97 -18.46 -14.98
C LEU A 333 -67.13 -18.87 -14.07
N ALA A 334 -67.27 -18.26 -12.89
CA ALA A 334 -68.33 -18.58 -11.94
C ALA A 334 -69.72 -18.27 -12.48
N VAL A 335 -69.86 -17.30 -13.36
CA VAL A 335 -71.13 -16.97 -14.06
C VAL A 335 -71.27 -17.66 -15.42
N GLY A 336 -70.29 -18.51 -15.79
CA GLY A 336 -70.32 -19.32 -17.01
C GLY A 336 -70.00 -18.61 -18.31
N HIS A 337 -69.40 -17.39 -18.23
CA HIS A 337 -69.02 -16.61 -19.41
C HIS A 337 -67.61 -16.94 -19.95
N LEU A 338 -66.75 -17.65 -19.17
CA LEU A 338 -65.38 -17.97 -19.55
C LEU A 338 -65.11 -19.46 -19.46
N PRO A 339 -64.39 -20.09 -20.42
CA PRO A 339 -63.97 -21.51 -20.33
C PRO A 339 -62.90 -21.69 -19.22
N PRO A 340 -62.89 -22.85 -18.50
CA PRO A 340 -61.91 -23.10 -17.42
C PRO A 340 -60.47 -23.02 -17.89
N ILE A 341 -60.18 -23.35 -19.14
CA ILE A 341 -58.80 -23.31 -19.72
C ILE A 341 -58.20 -21.90 -19.73
N GLU A 342 -59.02 -20.86 -19.90
CA GLU A 342 -58.52 -19.47 -19.90
C GLU A 342 -58.07 -19.03 -18.51
N VAL A 343 -58.80 -19.44 -17.47
CA VAL A 343 -58.35 -19.19 -16.07
C VAL A 343 -57.04 -19.93 -15.79
N THR A 344 -56.88 -21.15 -16.30
CA THR A 344 -55.64 -21.90 -16.12
C THR A 344 -54.45 -21.23 -16.84
N ARG A 345 -54.68 -20.65 -18.05
CA ARG A 345 -53.67 -19.88 -18.80
C ARG A 345 -53.28 -18.59 -18.06
N ALA A 346 -54.27 -17.84 -17.59
CA ALA A 346 -54.01 -16.64 -16.83
C ALA A 346 -53.26 -16.94 -15.53
N GLN A 347 -53.61 -18.01 -14.83
CA GLN A 347 -52.93 -18.41 -13.60
C GLN A 347 -51.48 -18.87 -13.87
N ALA A 348 -51.21 -19.56 -14.97
CA ALA A 348 -49.82 -19.93 -15.36
C ALA A 348 -48.96 -18.68 -15.62
N LEU A 349 -49.51 -17.65 -16.28
CA LEU A 349 -48.82 -16.40 -16.56
C LEU A 349 -48.59 -15.56 -15.29
N VAL A 350 -49.55 -15.51 -14.38
CA VAL A 350 -49.39 -14.85 -13.05
C VAL A 350 -48.25 -15.54 -12.27
N THR A 351 -48.19 -16.86 -12.30
CA THR A 351 -47.09 -17.61 -11.63
C THR A 351 -45.74 -17.33 -12.25
N ALA A 352 -45.66 -17.14 -13.57
CA ALA A 352 -44.42 -16.75 -14.25
C ALA A 352 -43.97 -15.33 -13.80
N ILE A 353 -44.88 -14.34 -13.76
CA ILE A 353 -44.55 -12.98 -13.27
C ILE A 353 -44.14 -13.01 -11.79
N GLN A 354 -44.77 -13.87 -10.97
CA GLN A 354 -44.37 -14.04 -9.58
C GLN A 354 -42.94 -14.59 -9.44
N LEU A 355 -42.53 -15.52 -10.31
CA LEU A 355 -41.18 -16.01 -10.33
C LEU A 355 -40.17 -14.92 -10.70
N GLU A 356 -40.50 -14.07 -11.69
CA GLU A 356 -39.68 -12.92 -12.07
C GLU A 356 -39.51 -11.92 -10.91
N LEU A 357 -40.55 -11.66 -10.15
CA LEU A 357 -40.49 -10.82 -8.95
C LEU A 357 -39.56 -11.40 -7.88
N VAL A 358 -39.59 -12.73 -7.65
CA VAL A 358 -38.70 -13.40 -6.71
C VAL A 358 -37.26 -13.27 -7.15
N GLN A 359 -36.98 -13.43 -8.45
CA GLN A 359 -35.63 -13.27 -9.01
C GLN A 359 -35.14 -11.82 -8.88
N ALA A 360 -35.96 -10.85 -9.23
CA ALA A 360 -35.63 -9.42 -9.10
C ALA A 360 -35.31 -9.04 -7.64
N ASN A 361 -36.08 -9.56 -6.66
CA ASN A 361 -35.78 -9.35 -5.24
C ASN A 361 -34.45 -10.00 -4.82
N SER A 362 -34.18 -11.22 -5.27
CA SER A 362 -32.91 -11.91 -4.97
C SER A 362 -31.71 -11.13 -5.50
N LEU A 363 -31.76 -10.64 -6.75
CA LEU A 363 -30.68 -9.83 -7.33
C LEU A 363 -30.48 -8.51 -6.59
N ARG A 364 -31.56 -7.85 -6.20
CA ARG A 364 -31.50 -6.63 -5.38
C ARG A 364 -30.80 -6.89 -4.04
N GLU A 365 -31.12 -8.00 -3.36
CA GLU A 365 -30.51 -8.35 -2.08
C GLU A 365 -29.01 -8.70 -2.26
N GLN A 366 -28.65 -9.40 -3.32
CA GLN A 366 -27.25 -9.68 -3.65
C GLN A 366 -26.47 -8.38 -3.92
N GLN A 367 -27.04 -7.47 -4.73
CA GLN A 367 -26.44 -6.15 -5.00
C GLN A 367 -26.25 -5.33 -3.73
N GLU A 368 -27.21 -5.40 -2.80
CA GLU A 368 -27.11 -4.73 -1.49
C GLU A 368 -25.91 -5.25 -0.70
N ILE A 369 -25.69 -6.57 -0.68
CA ILE A 369 -24.53 -7.18 -0.04
C ILE A 369 -23.23 -6.72 -0.71
N VAL A 370 -23.17 -6.74 -2.04
CA VAL A 370 -21.99 -6.28 -2.81
C VAL A 370 -21.67 -4.82 -2.47
N LEU A 371 -22.67 -3.93 -2.45
CA LEU A 371 -22.44 -2.54 -2.07
C LEU A 371 -21.92 -2.41 -0.63
N ARG A 372 -22.45 -3.19 0.31
CA ARG A 372 -21.99 -3.20 1.72
C ARG A 372 -20.54 -3.66 1.86
N THR A 373 -20.05 -4.60 1.04
CA THR A 373 -18.64 -5.01 1.11
C THR A 373 -17.68 -3.84 0.90
N VAL A 374 -18.10 -2.83 0.15
CA VAL A 374 -17.28 -1.66 -0.17
C VAL A 374 -17.49 -0.52 0.82
N ILE A 375 -18.76 -0.24 1.22
CA ILE A 375 -19.09 0.94 2.04
C ILE A 375 -18.98 0.68 3.54
N ASP A 376 -19.28 -0.55 3.99
CA ASP A 376 -19.27 -0.91 5.42
C ASP A 376 -19.04 -2.42 5.61
N PRO A 377 -17.83 -2.93 5.29
CA PRO A 377 -17.52 -4.37 5.37
C PRO A 377 -17.70 -4.94 6.78
N GLN A 378 -17.55 -4.13 7.82
CA GLN A 378 -17.72 -4.59 9.21
C GLN A 378 -19.18 -4.92 9.54
N SER A 379 -20.16 -4.29 8.87
CA SER A 379 -21.58 -4.58 9.09
C SER A 379 -21.95 -6.01 8.69
N LEU A 380 -21.25 -6.59 7.72
CA LEU A 380 -21.49 -7.97 7.26
C LEU A 380 -21.21 -9.04 8.30
N THR A 381 -20.44 -8.73 9.35
CA THR A 381 -20.17 -9.65 10.47
C THR A 381 -21.29 -9.63 11.54
N GLN A 382 -22.25 -8.72 11.40
CA GLN A 382 -23.37 -8.60 12.34
C GLN A 382 -24.48 -9.60 11.99
N SER A 383 -25.24 -10.04 13.00
CA SER A 383 -26.30 -11.03 12.82
C SER A 383 -27.56 -10.49 12.13
N THR A 384 -27.77 -9.19 12.14
CA THR A 384 -28.92 -8.52 11.52
C THR A 384 -28.45 -7.40 10.62
N LEU A 385 -28.86 -7.43 9.35
CA LEU A 385 -28.58 -6.39 8.37
C LEU A 385 -29.88 -5.61 8.11
N ASN A 386 -29.84 -4.30 8.32
CA ASN A 386 -30.94 -3.42 7.91
C ASN A 386 -30.94 -3.29 6.40
N ARG A 387 -32.12 -3.30 5.77
CA ARG A 387 -32.27 -3.14 4.33
C ARG A 387 -31.68 -1.80 3.86
N LEU A 388 -30.97 -1.78 2.74
CA LEU A 388 -30.49 -0.55 2.10
C LEU A 388 -31.51 -0.08 1.06
N GLU A 389 -31.91 1.20 1.16
CA GLU A 389 -32.75 1.85 0.16
C GLU A 389 -32.01 3.05 -0.43
N ALA A 390 -31.80 3.03 -1.75
CA ALA A 390 -31.28 4.17 -2.48
C ALA A 390 -32.42 5.20 -2.66
N THR A 391 -32.09 6.48 -2.43
CA THR A 391 -33.09 7.58 -2.49
C THR A 391 -33.08 8.34 -3.80
N ASP A 392 -31.99 8.23 -4.58
CA ASP A 392 -31.83 9.01 -5.80
C ASP A 392 -32.56 8.37 -6.97
N GLU A 393 -33.07 9.21 -7.86
CA GLU A 393 -33.76 8.78 -9.08
C GLU A 393 -32.80 8.78 -10.28
N LEU A 394 -33.04 7.88 -11.23
CA LEU A 394 -32.31 7.85 -12.51
C LEU A 394 -32.85 8.99 -13.40
N LEU A 395 -32.12 10.10 -13.45
CA LEU A 395 -32.50 11.24 -14.30
C LEU A 395 -32.23 10.94 -15.78
N PRO A 396 -33.00 11.52 -16.70
CA PRO A 396 -32.81 11.37 -18.13
C PRO A 396 -31.46 11.92 -18.60
N PRO A 397 -30.92 11.46 -19.77
CA PRO A 397 -29.64 11.88 -20.27
C PRO A 397 -29.51 13.39 -20.48
N SER A 398 -28.44 13.97 -19.92
CA SER A 398 -28.03 15.36 -20.18
C SER A 398 -27.01 15.45 -21.32
N GLU A 399 -26.76 16.65 -21.81
CA GLU A 399 -25.72 16.87 -22.82
C GLU A 399 -24.37 17.18 -22.15
N LEU A 400 -23.29 16.63 -22.72
CA LEU A 400 -21.94 16.99 -22.30
C LEU A 400 -21.62 18.42 -22.70
N PRO A 401 -20.80 19.15 -21.90
CA PRO A 401 -20.21 20.40 -22.36
C PRO A 401 -19.45 20.18 -23.66
N ALA A 402 -19.56 21.15 -24.59
CA ALA A 402 -18.91 21.08 -25.90
C ALA A 402 -17.39 21.28 -25.77
N ALA A 403 -16.68 20.27 -25.25
CA ALA A 403 -15.22 20.25 -25.21
C ALA A 403 -14.68 19.37 -26.36
N SER A 404 -13.56 19.80 -26.97
CA SER A 404 -12.93 19.01 -28.01
C SER A 404 -12.21 17.80 -27.42
N ILE A 405 -12.18 16.65 -28.13
CA ILE A 405 -11.48 15.44 -27.65
C ILE A 405 -10.00 15.71 -27.31
N PRO A 406 -9.23 16.49 -28.10
CA PRO A 406 -7.87 16.83 -27.75
C PRO A 406 -7.74 17.61 -26.42
N ASP A 407 -8.70 18.49 -26.12
CA ASP A 407 -8.70 19.25 -24.86
C ASP A 407 -8.99 18.36 -23.66
N LEU A 408 -9.94 17.41 -23.80
CA LEU A 408 -10.24 16.42 -22.77
C LEU A 408 -9.03 15.53 -22.49
N ILE A 409 -8.32 15.08 -23.52
CA ILE A 409 -7.09 14.28 -23.34
C ILE A 409 -6.03 15.10 -22.62
N ARG A 410 -5.81 16.36 -23.00
CA ARG A 410 -4.83 17.22 -22.35
C ARG A 410 -5.16 17.40 -20.87
N HIS A 411 -6.41 17.70 -20.55
CA HIS A 411 -6.91 17.84 -19.21
C HIS A 411 -6.65 16.58 -18.35
N ALA A 412 -6.98 15.41 -18.89
CA ALA A 412 -6.75 14.15 -18.20
C ALA A 412 -5.26 13.86 -17.96
N LEU A 413 -4.38 14.14 -18.94
CA LEU A 413 -2.92 13.95 -18.78
C LEU A 413 -2.30 14.89 -17.72
N GLU A 414 -2.98 15.98 -17.36
CA GLU A 414 -2.56 16.89 -16.29
C GLU A 414 -3.07 16.46 -14.91
N LEU A 415 -4.27 15.86 -14.83
CA LEU A 415 -4.94 15.55 -13.57
C LEU A 415 -4.76 14.10 -13.09
N ARG A 416 -4.57 13.15 -14.00
CA ARG A 416 -4.52 11.72 -13.66
C ARG A 416 -3.34 11.37 -12.75
N PRO A 417 -3.60 10.77 -11.57
CA PRO A 417 -2.55 10.41 -10.61
C PRO A 417 -1.56 9.35 -11.14
N ASP A 418 -2.00 8.41 -11.98
CA ASP A 418 -1.16 7.37 -12.59
C ASP A 418 -0.09 7.98 -13.53
N ILE A 419 -0.44 9.00 -14.30
CA ILE A 419 0.50 9.75 -15.15
C ILE A 419 1.51 10.55 -14.28
N GLU A 420 1.04 11.17 -13.19
CA GLU A 420 1.91 11.85 -12.24
C GLU A 420 2.92 10.87 -11.61
N GLN A 421 2.47 9.68 -11.22
CA GLN A 421 3.33 8.61 -10.70
C GLN A 421 4.42 8.22 -11.70
N ALA A 422 4.06 8.00 -12.97
CA ALA A 422 5.01 7.63 -14.01
C ALA A 422 6.10 8.70 -14.20
N ARG A 423 5.72 9.99 -14.19
CA ARG A 423 6.67 11.11 -14.26
C ARG A 423 7.61 11.12 -13.04
N MET A 424 7.10 10.87 -11.84
CA MET A 424 7.90 10.80 -10.62
C MET A 424 8.85 9.59 -10.63
N GLN A 425 8.45 8.45 -11.19
CA GLN A 425 9.33 7.28 -11.35
C GLN A 425 10.48 7.56 -12.31
N ILE A 426 10.24 8.26 -13.44
CA ILE A 426 11.29 8.71 -14.34
C ILE A 426 12.30 9.60 -13.61
N MET A 427 11.84 10.56 -12.78
CA MET A 427 12.73 11.40 -11.96
C MET A 427 13.59 10.58 -10.99
N ASN A 428 13.06 9.51 -10.41
CA ASN A 428 13.83 8.59 -9.56
C ASN A 428 14.87 7.83 -10.37
N GLY A 429 14.52 7.34 -11.56
CA GLY A 429 15.44 6.70 -12.49
C GLY A 429 16.59 7.62 -12.90
N GLU A 430 16.33 8.88 -13.19
CA GLU A 430 17.36 9.87 -13.52
C GLU A 430 18.34 10.10 -12.36
N ARG A 431 17.85 10.13 -11.10
CA ARG A 431 18.69 10.21 -9.91
C ARG A 431 19.54 8.95 -9.71
N ALA A 432 18.97 7.78 -9.99
CA ALA A 432 19.69 6.51 -9.91
C ALA A 432 20.82 6.44 -10.96
N VAL A 433 20.53 6.77 -12.22
CA VAL A 433 21.51 6.86 -13.30
C VAL A 433 22.64 7.83 -12.98
N ALA A 434 22.33 8.97 -12.33
CA ALA A 434 23.35 9.91 -11.87
C ALA A 434 24.29 9.27 -10.81
N GLY A 435 23.74 8.43 -9.92
CA GLY A 435 24.51 7.66 -8.94
C GLY A 435 25.44 6.64 -9.57
N SER A 436 24.96 5.88 -10.56
CA SER A 436 25.76 4.90 -11.31
C SER A 436 26.83 5.57 -12.17
N ALA A 437 26.51 6.73 -12.75
CA ALA A 437 27.49 7.52 -13.49
C ALA A 437 28.64 8.00 -12.59
N ASN A 438 28.33 8.38 -11.34
CA ASN A 438 29.36 8.75 -10.35
C ASN A 438 30.22 7.53 -9.95
N ALA A 439 29.66 6.31 -9.93
CA ALA A 439 30.40 5.09 -9.63
C ALA A 439 31.52 4.76 -10.64
N ARG A 440 31.44 5.29 -11.86
CA ARG A 440 32.50 5.14 -12.88
C ARG A 440 33.74 5.98 -12.62
N LEU A 441 33.61 7.04 -11.82
CA LEU A 441 34.72 7.95 -11.54
C LEU A 441 35.81 7.25 -10.73
N PRO A 442 37.08 7.64 -10.90
CA PRO A 442 38.15 7.21 -10.01
C PRO A 442 37.89 7.63 -8.56
N GLU A 443 38.39 6.87 -7.60
CA GLU A 443 38.44 7.30 -6.20
C GLU A 443 39.59 8.29 -6.03
N LEU A 444 39.30 9.46 -5.49
CA LEU A 444 40.27 10.45 -5.09
C LEU A 444 39.81 11.03 -3.77
N ASP A 445 40.49 10.66 -2.69
CA ASP A 445 40.12 11.06 -1.34
C ASP A 445 41.24 11.88 -0.72
N VAL A 446 40.91 12.97 -0.07
CA VAL A 446 41.78 13.69 0.82
C VAL A 446 41.48 13.24 2.23
N TYR A 447 42.46 12.88 2.97
CA TYR A 447 42.32 12.46 4.36
C TYR A 447 43.28 13.18 5.27
N GLY A 448 42.85 13.37 6.52
CA GLY A 448 43.67 13.84 7.62
C GLY A 448 43.44 12.96 8.83
N SER A 449 44.48 12.51 9.47
CA SER A 449 44.38 11.76 10.72
C SER A 449 45.26 12.36 11.80
N PHE A 450 44.75 12.31 13.00
CA PHE A 450 45.48 12.60 14.23
C PHE A 450 45.42 11.36 15.11
N GLN A 451 46.54 10.94 15.65
CA GLN A 451 46.63 9.84 16.59
C GLN A 451 47.47 10.31 17.80
N SER A 452 46.94 10.04 18.98
CA SER A 452 47.67 10.23 20.23
C SER A 452 47.85 8.87 20.90
N ARG A 453 49.07 8.40 20.92
CA ARG A 453 49.41 7.13 21.56
C ARG A 453 49.90 7.39 22.98
N GLY A 454 49.24 6.75 23.93
CA GLY A 454 49.66 6.72 25.31
C GLY A 454 50.41 5.42 25.64
N VAL A 455 51.29 5.45 26.59
CA VAL A 455 51.83 4.26 27.24
C VAL A 455 51.55 4.43 28.72
N VAL A 456 50.79 3.49 29.26
CA VAL A 456 50.57 3.39 30.70
C VAL A 456 51.26 2.11 31.14
N SER A 457 52.36 2.25 31.84
CA SER A 457 53.09 1.13 32.45
C SER A 457 53.05 1.24 33.96
N THR A 458 53.18 0.15 34.61
CA THR A 458 53.36 0.13 36.06
C THR A 458 54.83 -0.09 36.36
N ASN A 459 55.48 0.89 36.96
CA ASN A 459 56.84 0.65 37.47
C ASN A 459 56.76 -0.12 38.79
N LEU A 460 57.55 -1.14 38.91
CA LEU A 460 57.72 -1.85 40.15
C LEU A 460 58.64 -1.04 41.06
N VAL A 461 58.11 -0.48 42.12
CA VAL A 461 58.87 0.24 43.11
C VAL A 461 59.11 -0.70 44.30
N PRO A 462 60.35 -0.89 44.73
CA PRO A 462 60.62 -1.71 45.92
C PRO A 462 60.02 -1.05 47.16
N VAL A 463 59.03 -1.69 47.75
CA VAL A 463 58.31 -1.20 48.96
C VAL A 463 58.84 -1.85 50.24
N GLY A 464 59.70 -2.82 50.12
CA GLY A 464 60.28 -3.53 51.25
C GLY A 464 60.92 -4.85 50.81
N GLY A 465 61.47 -5.60 51.76
CA GLY A 465 61.95 -6.97 51.56
C GLY A 465 60.97 -7.97 52.18
N ASP A 466 60.79 -9.12 51.54
CA ASP A 466 60.09 -10.24 52.12
C ASP A 466 60.78 -10.70 53.41
N PRO A 467 60.07 -10.67 54.57
CA PRO A 467 60.69 -10.99 55.85
C PRO A 467 61.30 -12.41 55.97
N LEU A 468 60.88 -13.32 55.09
CA LEU A 468 61.31 -14.73 55.07
C LEU A 468 62.39 -15.02 54.09
N SER A 469 62.43 -14.34 52.96
CA SER A 469 63.39 -14.62 51.85
C SER A 469 64.40 -13.49 51.60
N GLY A 470 64.20 -12.31 52.19
CA GLY A 470 64.97 -11.10 51.92
C GLY A 470 64.79 -10.53 50.50
N ALA A 471 63.95 -11.13 49.69
CA ALA A 471 63.66 -10.67 48.32
C ALA A 471 62.94 -9.36 48.29
N PRO A 472 63.26 -8.40 47.42
CA PRO A 472 62.53 -7.13 47.36
C PRO A 472 61.08 -7.34 46.91
N VAL A 473 60.14 -6.76 47.64
CA VAL A 473 58.72 -6.71 47.29
C VAL A 473 58.49 -5.42 46.51
N TYR A 474 57.85 -5.55 45.36
CA TYR A 474 57.59 -4.44 44.44
C TYR A 474 56.09 -4.10 44.43
N ASP A 475 55.77 -2.84 44.55
CA ASP A 475 54.40 -2.33 44.38
C ASP A 475 54.24 -1.66 43.01
N PRO A 476 53.22 -1.96 42.25
CA PRO A 476 53.01 -1.36 40.95
C PRO A 476 52.52 0.10 41.09
N LEU A 477 53.35 1.05 40.70
CA LEU A 477 52.96 2.45 40.57
C LEU A 477 52.67 2.79 39.10
N PRO A 478 51.47 3.33 38.79
CA PRO A 478 51.16 3.74 37.42
C PRO A 478 52.07 4.91 37.01
N THR A 479 52.78 4.76 35.92
CA THR A 479 53.64 5.77 35.31
C THR A 479 53.28 5.95 33.86
N GLY A 480 53.31 7.19 33.40
CA GLY A 480 52.98 7.54 32.03
C GLY A 480 51.58 8.15 31.89
N GLY A 481 51.23 8.56 30.72
CA GLY A 481 49.95 9.24 30.42
C GLY A 481 49.51 8.99 28.97
N LEU A 482 48.36 9.55 28.66
CA LEU A 482 47.77 9.43 27.32
C LEU A 482 48.55 10.15 26.20
N ARG A 483 49.60 10.91 26.54
CA ARG A 483 50.43 11.68 25.59
C ARG A 483 51.89 11.21 25.58
N ALA A 484 52.11 10.00 25.12
CA ALA A 484 53.49 9.54 24.92
C ALA A 484 54.01 9.88 23.51
N SER A 485 53.16 9.92 22.50
CA SER A 485 53.52 10.37 21.15
C SER A 485 52.28 10.88 20.39
N GLU A 486 52.46 11.91 19.60
CA GLU A 486 51.44 12.46 18.71
C GLU A 486 51.87 12.24 17.26
N LEU A 487 50.91 11.75 16.42
CA LEU A 487 51.14 11.52 15.00
C LEU A 487 50.06 12.29 14.21
N PHE A 488 50.49 13.19 13.35
CA PHE A 488 49.66 13.85 12.37
C PHE A 488 50.00 13.31 11.00
N GLN A 489 48.96 12.89 10.27
CA GLN A 489 49.10 12.43 8.91
C GLN A 489 48.06 13.12 8.03
N ALA A 490 48.48 13.63 6.90
CA ALA A 490 47.58 14.13 5.86
C ALA A 490 48.05 13.56 4.52
N GLY A 491 47.07 13.23 3.67
CA GLY A 491 47.42 12.61 2.40
C GLY A 491 46.28 12.61 1.41
N ILE A 492 46.62 12.18 0.22
CA ILE A 492 45.68 11.97 -0.88
C ILE A 492 45.76 10.48 -1.23
N GLN A 493 44.61 9.84 -1.27
CA GLN A 493 44.47 8.47 -1.74
C GLN A 493 43.85 8.49 -3.13
N PHE A 494 44.48 7.79 -4.06
CA PHE A 494 44.05 7.67 -5.43
C PHE A 494 43.91 6.21 -5.81
N LYS A 495 42.72 5.84 -6.38
CA LYS A 495 42.45 4.47 -6.84
C LYS A 495 41.71 4.52 -8.17
N VAL A 496 42.30 3.98 -9.20
CA VAL A 496 41.74 3.90 -10.55
C VAL A 496 41.54 2.44 -10.92
N PRO A 497 40.30 2.00 -11.16
CA PRO A 497 40.06 0.68 -11.73
C PRO A 497 40.51 0.70 -13.21
N ILE A 498 41.46 -0.16 -13.59
CA ILE A 498 41.96 -0.26 -14.99
C ILE A 498 40.84 -0.82 -15.89
N GLN A 499 40.04 -1.76 -15.38
CA GLN A 499 38.88 -2.31 -16.06
C GLN A 499 37.66 -2.08 -15.16
N ASN A 500 36.79 -1.13 -15.52
CA ASN A 500 35.64 -0.76 -14.71
C ASN A 500 34.34 -1.42 -15.21
N ARG A 501 34.43 -2.70 -15.62
CA ARG A 501 33.34 -3.44 -16.27
C ARG A 501 32.03 -3.44 -15.48
N VAL A 502 32.12 -3.55 -14.14
CA VAL A 502 30.95 -3.58 -13.25
C VAL A 502 30.22 -2.24 -13.31
N ALA A 503 30.92 -1.13 -13.07
CA ALA A 503 30.30 0.18 -13.09
C ALA A 503 29.81 0.60 -14.48
N ASP A 504 30.48 0.14 -15.55
CA ASP A 504 30.04 0.37 -16.93
C ASP A 504 28.77 -0.43 -17.26
N ALA A 505 28.71 -1.69 -16.82
CA ALA A 505 27.53 -2.55 -17.00
C ALA A 505 26.34 -2.02 -16.17
N ASP A 506 26.56 -1.63 -14.92
CA ASP A 506 25.54 -1.05 -14.05
C ASP A 506 24.94 0.23 -14.67
N LEU A 507 25.82 1.14 -15.14
CA LEU A 507 25.34 2.35 -15.80
C LEU A 507 24.59 2.06 -17.11
N GLY A 508 25.05 1.05 -17.87
CA GLY A 508 24.37 0.59 -19.09
C GLY A 508 22.97 0.04 -18.78
N ALA A 509 22.87 -0.81 -17.77
CA ALA A 509 21.61 -1.38 -17.30
C ALA A 509 20.64 -0.30 -16.79
N ASP A 510 21.12 0.62 -15.95
CA ASP A 510 20.31 1.70 -15.38
C ASP A 510 19.78 2.65 -16.48
N ARG A 511 20.57 2.94 -17.51
CA ARG A 511 20.12 3.73 -18.67
C ARG A 511 19.04 3.00 -19.47
N ALA A 512 19.20 1.69 -19.66
CA ALA A 512 18.20 0.88 -20.36
C ALA A 512 16.89 0.84 -19.56
N GLN A 513 16.97 0.70 -18.24
CA GLN A 513 15.79 0.73 -17.35
C GLN A 513 15.10 2.11 -17.36
N LEU A 514 15.86 3.21 -17.31
CA LEU A 514 15.28 4.55 -17.46
C LEU A 514 14.57 4.70 -18.81
N GLN A 515 15.11 4.13 -19.89
CA GLN A 515 14.44 4.14 -21.18
C GLN A 515 13.15 3.29 -21.15
N GLN A 516 13.14 2.16 -20.45
CA GLN A 516 11.92 1.37 -20.24
C GLN A 516 10.86 2.17 -19.49
N GLU A 517 11.21 2.91 -18.42
CA GLU A 517 10.26 3.74 -17.68
C GLU A 517 9.68 4.86 -18.55
N ARG A 518 10.48 5.47 -19.41
CA ARG A 518 10.00 6.47 -20.37
C ARG A 518 9.01 5.88 -21.39
N LEU A 519 9.31 4.69 -21.91
CA LEU A 519 8.41 3.99 -22.83
C LEU A 519 7.09 3.58 -22.13
N ARG A 520 7.16 3.10 -20.89
CA ARG A 520 5.97 2.81 -20.08
C ARG A 520 5.12 4.05 -19.84
N SER A 521 5.72 5.19 -19.52
CA SER A 521 5.00 6.47 -19.39
C SER A 521 4.28 6.83 -20.68
N THR A 522 4.93 6.71 -21.84
CA THR A 522 4.29 6.95 -23.14
C THR A 522 3.15 5.96 -23.39
N GLN A 523 3.34 4.69 -23.03
CA GLN A 523 2.28 3.68 -23.16
C GLN A 523 1.07 4.02 -22.29
N MET A 524 1.28 4.49 -21.05
CA MET A 524 0.20 4.93 -20.17
C MET A 524 -0.55 6.15 -20.73
N GLU A 525 0.16 7.13 -21.32
CA GLU A 525 -0.46 8.27 -21.99
C GLU A 525 -1.34 7.84 -23.17
N VAL A 526 -0.87 6.90 -23.98
CA VAL A 526 -1.65 6.33 -25.10
C VAL A 526 -2.86 5.56 -24.58
N GLN A 527 -2.70 4.77 -23.53
CA GLN A 527 -3.79 4.04 -22.89
C GLN A 527 -4.85 4.99 -22.34
N ALA A 528 -4.45 6.05 -21.61
CA ALA A 528 -5.36 7.07 -21.10
C ALA A 528 -6.17 7.74 -22.23
N ALA A 529 -5.51 8.07 -23.34
CA ALA A 529 -6.20 8.64 -24.52
C ALA A 529 -7.19 7.66 -25.16
N ALA A 530 -6.89 6.35 -25.15
CA ALA A 530 -7.81 5.31 -25.63
C ALA A 530 -9.00 5.13 -24.68
N GLU A 531 -8.75 5.11 -23.37
CA GLU A 531 -9.80 5.02 -22.32
C GLU A 531 -10.80 6.17 -22.45
N ILE A 532 -10.34 7.41 -22.61
CA ILE A 532 -11.20 8.58 -22.76
C ILE A 532 -12.08 8.45 -24.02
N ARG A 533 -11.49 8.05 -25.15
CA ARG A 533 -12.24 7.86 -26.40
C ARG A 533 -13.29 6.76 -26.27
N ASN A 534 -12.93 5.63 -25.66
CA ASN A 534 -13.86 4.53 -25.42
C ASN A 534 -14.99 4.94 -24.46
N ALA A 535 -14.68 5.68 -23.40
CA ALA A 535 -15.67 6.19 -22.46
C ALA A 535 -16.64 7.17 -23.13
N LEU A 536 -16.16 8.05 -24.01
CA LEU A 536 -17.04 8.95 -24.80
C LEU A 536 -17.95 8.17 -25.75
N ILE A 537 -17.44 7.15 -26.43
CA ILE A 537 -18.25 6.28 -27.30
C ILE A 537 -19.32 5.55 -26.46
N ALA A 538 -18.94 4.99 -25.32
CA ALA A 538 -19.87 4.28 -24.43
C ALA A 538 -20.94 5.22 -23.88
N TRP A 539 -20.58 6.45 -23.52
CA TRP A 539 -21.51 7.46 -23.05
C TRP A 539 -22.54 7.87 -24.12
N ASP A 540 -22.10 8.12 -25.35
CA ASP A 540 -23.00 8.47 -26.47
C ASP A 540 -23.88 7.29 -26.88
N ALA A 541 -23.33 6.08 -26.96
CA ALA A 541 -24.08 4.85 -27.20
C ALA A 541 -25.14 4.61 -26.11
N GLY A 542 -24.79 4.80 -24.84
CA GLY A 542 -25.73 4.73 -23.72
C GLY A 542 -26.87 5.74 -23.82
N LYS A 543 -26.57 6.99 -24.21
CA LYS A 543 -27.58 8.03 -24.45
C LYS A 543 -28.56 7.63 -25.54
N GLN A 544 -28.07 7.04 -26.64
CA GLN A 544 -28.91 6.55 -27.73
C GLN A 544 -29.75 5.34 -27.30
N ALA A 545 -29.17 4.44 -26.51
CA ALA A 545 -29.88 3.27 -25.97
C ALA A 545 -31.04 3.66 -25.04
N VAL A 546 -30.85 4.66 -24.16
CA VAL A 546 -31.94 5.19 -23.30
C VAL A 546 -33.08 5.73 -24.13
N ARG A 547 -32.78 6.51 -25.17
CA ARG A 547 -33.83 7.06 -26.08
C ARG A 547 -34.58 5.95 -26.82
N ALA A 548 -33.86 4.92 -27.30
CA ALA A 548 -34.49 3.79 -27.96
C ALA A 548 -35.37 2.97 -27.03
N ALA A 549 -34.90 2.72 -25.79
CA ALA A 549 -35.68 2.01 -24.77
C ALA A 549 -36.92 2.75 -24.32
N ALA A 550 -36.82 4.08 -24.12
CA ALA A 550 -37.98 4.91 -23.80
C ALA A 550 -39.05 4.89 -24.91
N ASN A 551 -38.62 4.99 -26.18
CA ASN A 551 -39.56 4.87 -27.30
C ASN A 551 -40.20 3.47 -27.35
N ALA A 552 -39.46 2.41 -27.08
CA ALA A 552 -39.98 1.04 -27.05
C ALA A 552 -41.03 0.88 -25.93
N ARG A 553 -40.77 1.43 -24.73
CA ARG A 553 -41.74 1.45 -23.64
C ARG A 553 -43.02 2.19 -24.04
N ASP A 554 -42.93 3.40 -24.60
CA ASP A 554 -44.08 4.19 -25.02
C ASP A 554 -44.95 3.47 -26.06
N LEU A 555 -44.32 2.78 -27.02
CA LEU A 555 -45.02 1.94 -28.00
C LEU A 555 -45.72 0.75 -27.33
N GLN A 556 -45.04 0.11 -26.35
CA GLN A 556 -45.62 -1.03 -25.64
C GLN A 556 -46.79 -0.62 -24.75
N GLU A 557 -46.75 0.58 -24.16
CA GLU A 557 -47.88 1.16 -23.42
C GLU A 557 -49.07 1.41 -24.33
N GLN A 558 -48.85 1.94 -25.55
CA GLN A 558 -49.91 2.10 -26.54
C GLN A 558 -50.52 0.76 -26.96
N LEU A 559 -49.73 -0.29 -27.13
CA LEU A 559 -50.20 -1.63 -27.44
C LEU A 559 -51.05 -2.19 -26.32
N LEU A 560 -50.60 -2.05 -25.06
CA LEU A 560 -51.40 -2.45 -23.90
C LEU A 560 -52.75 -1.74 -23.83
N ASN A 561 -52.76 -0.42 -24.04
CA ASN A 561 -53.98 0.37 -24.04
C ASN A 561 -54.94 -0.08 -25.16
N ALA A 562 -54.42 -0.30 -26.37
CA ALA A 562 -55.21 -0.78 -27.51
C ALA A 562 -55.78 -2.18 -27.26
N GLU A 563 -55.02 -3.09 -26.64
CA GLU A 563 -55.49 -4.44 -26.31
C GLU A 563 -56.53 -4.42 -25.19
N GLY A 564 -56.36 -3.52 -24.22
CA GLY A 564 -57.39 -3.27 -23.17
C GLY A 564 -58.71 -2.74 -23.73
N GLU A 565 -58.68 -1.90 -24.75
CA GLU A 565 -59.90 -1.43 -25.45
C GLU A 565 -60.55 -2.55 -26.24
N LYS A 566 -59.78 -3.37 -26.99
CA LYS A 566 -60.30 -4.55 -27.69
C LYS A 566 -60.97 -5.54 -26.71
N PHE A 567 -60.34 -5.73 -25.56
CA PHE A 567 -60.90 -6.59 -24.50
C PHE A 567 -62.23 -6.06 -23.99
N ARG A 568 -62.34 -4.76 -23.70
CA ARG A 568 -63.61 -4.12 -23.28
C ARG A 568 -64.68 -4.24 -24.36
N ALA A 569 -64.31 -4.20 -25.62
CA ALA A 569 -65.20 -4.37 -26.76
C ALA A 569 -65.55 -5.84 -27.08
N GLY A 570 -65.00 -6.81 -26.35
CA GLY A 570 -65.21 -8.25 -26.53
C GLY A 570 -64.45 -8.89 -27.68
N PHE A 571 -63.44 -8.20 -28.25
CA PHE A 571 -62.61 -8.68 -29.37
C PHE A 571 -61.25 -9.25 -28.93
N SER A 572 -60.97 -9.31 -27.62
CA SER A 572 -59.74 -9.87 -27.05
C SER A 572 -60.03 -10.65 -25.77
N THR A 573 -58.99 -11.32 -25.24
CA THR A 573 -59.03 -12.16 -24.03
C THR A 573 -58.22 -11.48 -22.91
N ASN A 574 -58.55 -11.76 -21.64
CA ASN A 574 -57.76 -11.32 -20.48
C ASN A 574 -56.34 -11.82 -20.57
N PHE A 575 -56.11 -13.03 -21.07
CA PHE A 575 -54.77 -13.57 -21.30
C PHE A 575 -53.93 -12.66 -22.20
N ALA A 576 -54.48 -12.14 -23.30
CA ALA A 576 -53.78 -11.23 -24.19
C ALA A 576 -53.43 -9.89 -23.49
N VAL A 577 -54.32 -9.37 -22.63
CA VAL A 577 -54.06 -8.16 -21.85
C VAL A 577 -52.95 -8.41 -20.83
N ILE A 578 -52.95 -9.53 -20.08
CA ILE A 578 -51.89 -9.88 -19.12
C ILE A 578 -50.56 -10.06 -19.85
N GLN A 579 -50.58 -10.65 -21.04
CA GLN A 579 -49.36 -10.81 -21.86
C GLN A 579 -48.78 -9.43 -22.29
N GLN A 580 -49.65 -8.49 -22.73
CA GLN A 580 -49.21 -7.12 -23.04
C GLN A 580 -48.71 -6.38 -21.81
N GLN A 581 -49.29 -6.63 -20.63
CA GLN A 581 -48.81 -6.11 -19.36
C GLN A 581 -47.40 -6.59 -19.03
N ALA A 582 -47.12 -7.89 -19.25
CA ALA A 582 -45.77 -8.45 -19.06
C ALA A 582 -44.74 -7.84 -20.03
N TYR A 583 -45.13 -7.64 -21.30
CA TYR A 583 -44.27 -6.97 -22.28
C TYR A 583 -43.97 -5.51 -21.93
N LEU A 584 -44.92 -4.77 -21.40
CA LEU A 584 -44.74 -3.41 -20.89
C LEU A 584 -43.75 -3.43 -19.70
N ALA A 585 -43.95 -4.31 -18.72
CA ALA A 585 -43.03 -4.46 -17.59
C ALA A 585 -41.59 -4.77 -18.02
N GLN A 586 -41.43 -5.60 -19.04
CA GLN A 586 -40.14 -5.88 -19.63
C GLN A 586 -39.53 -4.65 -20.31
N ALA A 587 -40.30 -3.87 -21.05
CA ALA A 587 -39.86 -2.64 -21.69
C ALA A 587 -39.44 -1.57 -20.66
N GLU A 588 -40.23 -1.39 -19.59
CA GLU A 588 -39.91 -0.51 -18.45
C GLU A 588 -38.60 -0.93 -17.78
N THR A 589 -38.42 -2.24 -17.50
CA THR A 589 -37.17 -2.76 -16.92
C THR A 589 -35.98 -2.54 -17.84
N THR A 590 -36.16 -2.68 -19.15
CA THR A 590 -35.11 -2.43 -20.16
C THR A 590 -34.72 -0.95 -20.20
N GLU A 591 -35.69 -0.03 -20.09
CA GLU A 591 -35.41 1.42 -20.00
C GLU A 591 -34.60 1.74 -18.74
N ILE A 592 -35.01 1.22 -17.58
CA ILE A 592 -34.32 1.41 -16.29
C ILE A 592 -32.86 0.91 -16.39
N ALA A 593 -32.64 -0.27 -16.97
CA ALA A 593 -31.30 -0.84 -17.17
C ALA A 593 -30.44 0.01 -18.12
N ALA A 594 -31.05 0.55 -19.20
CA ALA A 594 -30.38 1.44 -20.12
C ALA A 594 -29.95 2.76 -19.44
N GLN A 595 -30.82 3.33 -18.60
CA GLN A 595 -30.54 4.55 -17.81
C GLN A 595 -29.38 4.31 -16.83
N ALA A 596 -29.37 3.19 -16.11
CA ALA A 596 -28.27 2.81 -15.20
C ALA A 596 -26.95 2.63 -15.97
N THR A 597 -26.99 1.95 -17.11
CA THR A 597 -25.81 1.74 -17.97
C THR A 597 -25.25 3.06 -18.47
N TRP A 598 -26.11 3.99 -18.90
CA TRP A 598 -25.66 5.32 -19.31
C TRP A 598 -25.04 6.11 -18.15
N LYS A 599 -25.62 6.07 -16.93
CA LYS A 599 -25.02 6.69 -15.74
C LYS A 599 -23.63 6.13 -15.45
N LYS A 600 -23.48 4.80 -15.51
CA LYS A 600 -22.17 4.16 -15.31
C LYS A 600 -21.16 4.54 -16.39
N ALA A 601 -21.58 4.70 -17.64
CA ALA A 601 -20.71 5.22 -18.70
C ALA A 601 -20.23 6.64 -18.39
N GLY A 602 -21.07 7.49 -17.77
CA GLY A 602 -20.68 8.81 -17.26
C GLY A 602 -19.63 8.72 -16.17
N VAL A 603 -19.82 7.84 -15.19
CA VAL A 603 -18.84 7.59 -14.12
C VAL A 603 -17.50 7.13 -14.68
N GLN A 604 -17.50 6.23 -15.67
CA GLN A 604 -16.26 5.79 -16.32
C GLN A 604 -15.58 6.92 -17.10
N LEU A 605 -16.35 7.83 -17.70
CA LEU A 605 -15.80 9.01 -18.36
C LEU A 605 -15.12 9.94 -17.34
N ASP A 606 -15.76 10.19 -16.20
CA ASP A 606 -15.20 11.02 -15.13
C ASP A 606 -13.94 10.42 -14.53
N ARG A 607 -13.91 9.09 -14.36
CA ARG A 607 -12.72 8.35 -13.96
C ARG A 607 -11.60 8.47 -14.99
N ALA A 608 -11.91 8.34 -16.27
CA ALA A 608 -10.93 8.46 -17.35
C ALA A 608 -10.35 9.87 -17.47
N LEU A 609 -11.13 10.90 -17.15
CA LEU A 609 -10.70 12.30 -17.11
C LEU A 609 -9.91 12.65 -15.83
N GLY A 610 -10.06 11.88 -14.76
CA GLY A 610 -9.49 12.19 -13.44
C GLY A 610 -10.34 13.16 -12.61
N ASP A 611 -11.56 13.49 -13.05
CA ASP A 611 -12.42 14.50 -12.42
C ASP A 611 -13.32 13.95 -11.29
N THR A 612 -13.31 12.63 -11.05
CA THR A 612 -14.22 11.95 -10.12
C THR A 612 -14.28 12.62 -8.74
N LEU A 613 -13.13 12.87 -8.11
CA LEU A 613 -13.08 13.47 -6.77
C LEU A 613 -13.57 14.92 -6.77
N GLN A 614 -13.23 15.69 -7.80
CA GLN A 614 -13.61 17.10 -7.91
C GLN A 614 -15.12 17.26 -8.07
N ARG A 615 -15.78 16.37 -8.84
CA ARG A 615 -17.24 16.39 -9.02
C ARG A 615 -18.01 16.16 -7.73
N HIS A 616 -17.46 15.37 -6.82
CA HIS A 616 -18.07 15.13 -5.50
C HIS A 616 -17.59 16.12 -4.43
N GLY A 617 -16.83 17.16 -4.81
CA GLY A 617 -16.31 18.18 -3.88
C GLY A 617 -15.26 17.64 -2.92
N ILE A 618 -14.62 16.52 -3.27
CA ILE A 618 -13.57 15.89 -2.47
C ILE A 618 -12.23 16.53 -2.86
N ASP A 619 -11.65 17.32 -1.94
CA ASP A 619 -10.34 17.92 -2.15
C ASP A 619 -9.22 16.98 -1.72
N ALA A 620 -8.65 16.28 -2.69
CA ALA A 620 -7.49 15.40 -2.49
C ALA A 620 -6.28 16.16 -1.88
N GLY A 621 -6.12 17.46 -2.16
CA GLY A 621 -5.06 18.29 -1.61
C GLY A 621 -5.20 18.55 -0.10
N ASN A 622 -6.40 18.67 0.41
CA ASN A 622 -6.68 18.78 1.84
C ASN A 622 -6.50 17.43 2.56
N LEU A 623 -6.82 16.34 1.90
CA LEU A 623 -6.55 15.00 2.41
C LEU A 623 -5.06 14.71 2.49
N ARG A 624 -4.25 15.20 1.54
CA ARG A 624 -2.79 15.15 1.58
C ARG A 624 -2.18 15.98 2.75
N ARG A 625 -2.82 17.07 3.19
CA ARG A 625 -2.30 18.00 4.22
C ARG A 625 -2.79 17.74 5.64
N ASN A 626 -4.01 17.27 5.82
CA ASN A 626 -4.67 17.22 7.13
C ASN A 626 -4.48 15.90 7.90
N ARG A 627 -3.78 14.92 7.31
CA ARG A 627 -3.52 13.66 8.02
C ARG A 627 -2.22 13.79 8.80
N VAL A 628 -2.41 13.98 10.11
CA VAL A 628 -1.35 13.96 11.12
C VAL A 628 -0.63 12.62 11.02
N PRO A 629 0.72 12.60 10.96
CA PRO A 629 1.45 11.34 11.05
C PRO A 629 1.01 10.66 12.36
N VAL A 630 0.71 9.38 12.26
CA VAL A 630 0.44 8.53 13.43
C VAL A 630 1.63 8.70 14.37
N GLY A 631 1.43 9.47 15.45
CA GLY A 631 2.44 9.68 16.46
C GLY A 631 2.76 8.34 17.08
N LEU A 632 3.97 7.86 16.86
CA LEU A 632 4.51 6.76 17.66
C LEU A 632 4.71 7.26 19.10
N PRO A 633 4.43 6.41 20.10
CA PRO A 633 4.67 6.72 21.50
C PRO A 633 6.14 6.98 21.80
#